data_c28c77c4df48349ee6d8087c3b9a6d72
#
_entry.id   c28c77c4df48349ee6d8087c3b9a6d72
#
_cell.length_a   1.000
_cell.length_b   1.000
_cell.length_c   1.000
_cell.angle_alpha   90.00
_cell.angle_beta   90.00
_cell.angle_gamma   90.00
#
_symmetry.space_group_name_H-M   'P 1'
#
loop_
_entity.id
_entity.type
_entity.pdbx_description
1 polymer ?
#
loop_
_entity_poly.entity_id
_entity_poly.type
_entity_poly.pdbx_seq_one_letter_code
_entity_poly.pdbx_strand_id
1 'polypeptide(L)'
;MNGADFKGSDIRGCDFGQAQLVGANFERARTGQTRRQVFLPLVVAGAFALALAYGLSQMVFGALGQTPEQSAWMSVVMLHIFSGLAGVGSASSALFGWGGRVGRAGIYLSGVCSAALTGFFYLGSYFDQNLKAAIAGAVAGAGLAVVFSLIAKKPMGVIIPAMGAIAAYGFSFLVWTAAIAHLSARQYIWGVGLGALSLVYVWFAICSLQAVGRGVSQLIGTSFRGANLTNAQFDQGNLKNTDFSKAIGR
;
A
#
# COMPACT_ATOMS: atom_id res chain seq x y z
N MET A 1 18.13 23.39 -23.87
CA MET A 1 19.34 22.56 -23.51
C MET A 1 19.81 21.74 -24.71
N ASN A 2 19.67 22.23 -25.93
CA ASN A 2 20.15 21.53 -27.12
C ASN A 2 21.67 21.40 -27.10
N GLY A 3 22.20 20.21 -27.42
CA GLY A 3 23.64 19.92 -27.40
C GLY A 3 24.28 19.88 -26.01
N ALA A 4 23.48 19.84 -24.92
CA ALA A 4 24.03 19.77 -23.57
C ALA A 4 24.80 18.47 -23.31
N ASP A 5 25.93 18.55 -22.62
CA ASP A 5 26.75 17.39 -22.29
C ASP A 5 26.50 16.96 -20.84
N PHE A 6 25.88 15.79 -20.66
CA PHE A 6 25.64 15.11 -19.39
C PHE A 6 26.47 13.81 -19.28
N LYS A 7 27.52 13.66 -20.07
CA LYS A 7 28.37 12.47 -20.06
C LYS A 7 28.91 12.16 -18.67
N GLY A 8 28.67 10.93 -18.21
CA GLY A 8 29.10 10.46 -16.89
C GLY A 8 28.40 11.10 -15.69
N SER A 9 27.46 12.02 -15.90
CA SER A 9 26.76 12.75 -14.83
C SER A 9 25.79 11.85 -14.07
N ASP A 10 25.57 12.15 -12.79
CA ASP A 10 24.52 11.54 -11.98
C ASP A 10 23.25 12.40 -12.08
N ILE A 11 22.31 11.97 -12.93
CA ILE A 11 21.03 12.64 -13.19
C ILE A 11 19.86 11.88 -12.56
N ARG A 12 20.13 11.05 -11.55
CA ARG A 12 19.07 10.33 -10.84
C ARG A 12 18.12 11.31 -10.17
N GLY A 13 16.81 11.08 -10.39
CA GLY A 13 15.75 11.91 -9.84
C GLY A 13 15.55 13.27 -10.52
N CYS A 14 16.31 13.58 -11.57
CA CYS A 14 16.10 14.80 -12.34
C CYS A 14 14.82 14.69 -13.19
N ASP A 15 14.12 15.81 -13.34
CA ASP A 15 12.96 15.92 -14.23
C ASP A 15 13.32 16.80 -15.45
N PHE A 16 13.41 16.15 -16.59
CA PHE A 16 13.60 16.76 -17.91
C PHE A 16 12.29 16.75 -18.70
N GLY A 17 11.16 16.70 -18.02
CA GLY A 17 9.85 16.68 -18.68
C GLY A 17 9.67 17.89 -19.59
N GLN A 18 9.25 17.61 -20.86
CA GLN A 18 9.05 18.62 -21.92
C GLN A 18 10.32 19.43 -22.31
N ALA A 19 11.52 19.00 -21.86
CA ALA A 19 12.75 19.70 -22.21
C ALA A 19 13.14 19.50 -23.67
N GLN A 20 13.75 20.53 -24.28
CA GLN A 20 14.41 20.44 -25.57
C GLN A 20 15.85 19.98 -25.35
N LEU A 21 16.16 18.75 -25.74
CA LEU A 21 17.44 18.05 -25.52
C LEU A 21 18.00 17.48 -26.83
N VAL A 22 17.73 18.16 -27.92
CA VAL A 22 18.18 17.76 -29.25
C VAL A 22 19.71 17.69 -29.27
N GLY A 23 20.27 16.54 -29.67
CA GLY A 23 21.72 16.30 -29.73
C GLY A 23 22.43 16.28 -28.36
N ALA A 24 21.71 16.18 -27.26
CA ALA A 24 22.30 16.10 -25.92
C ALA A 24 23.04 14.75 -25.72
N ASN A 25 24.17 14.80 -25.00
CA ASN A 25 24.99 13.63 -24.73
C ASN A 25 24.75 13.13 -23.30
N PHE A 26 24.19 11.93 -23.16
CA PHE A 26 23.97 11.20 -21.90
C PHE A 26 24.84 9.93 -21.81
N GLU A 27 25.93 9.86 -22.56
CA GLU A 27 26.86 8.71 -22.51
C GLU A 27 27.30 8.45 -21.06
N ARG A 28 27.18 7.20 -20.58
CA ARG A 28 27.52 6.78 -19.21
C ARG A 28 26.80 7.56 -18.11
N ALA A 29 25.76 8.32 -18.41
CA ALA A 29 24.96 9.00 -17.37
C ALA A 29 24.26 7.98 -16.47
N ARG A 30 24.16 8.31 -15.19
CA ARG A 30 23.42 7.50 -14.21
C ARG A 30 22.01 8.07 -14.05
N THR A 31 21.02 7.38 -14.59
CA THR A 31 19.62 7.70 -14.42
C THR A 31 18.99 6.84 -13.33
N GLY A 32 17.73 7.08 -13.00
CA GLY A 32 16.92 6.28 -12.10
C GLY A 32 16.58 6.98 -10.79
N GLN A 33 16.36 6.21 -9.74
CA GLN A 33 15.91 6.69 -8.44
C GLN A 33 17.07 7.17 -7.57
N THR A 34 16.87 8.28 -6.84
CA THR A 34 17.74 8.68 -5.75
C THR A 34 17.41 7.86 -4.48
N ARG A 35 18.38 7.75 -3.57
CA ARG A 35 18.13 7.10 -2.26
C ARG A 35 16.95 7.74 -1.51
N ARG A 36 16.80 9.06 -1.58
CA ARG A 36 15.72 9.80 -0.93
C ARG A 36 14.35 9.44 -1.50
N GLN A 37 14.25 9.27 -2.83
CA GLN A 37 13.00 8.89 -3.50
C GLN A 37 12.53 7.48 -3.14
N VAL A 38 13.45 6.58 -2.77
CA VAL A 38 13.12 5.23 -2.29
C VAL A 38 12.85 5.22 -0.79
N PHE A 39 13.72 5.86 -0.01
CA PHE A 39 13.68 5.80 1.45
C PHE A 39 12.46 6.52 2.04
N LEU A 40 12.13 7.72 1.55
CA LEU A 40 11.03 8.51 2.11
C LEU A 40 9.66 7.79 2.02
N PRO A 41 9.22 7.22 0.87
CA PRO A 41 7.98 6.47 0.81
C PRO A 41 7.98 5.21 1.70
N LEU A 42 9.14 4.55 1.86
CA LEU A 42 9.26 3.39 2.75
C LEU A 42 9.11 3.77 4.22
N VAL A 43 9.74 4.87 4.66
CA VAL A 43 9.59 5.38 6.03
C VAL A 43 8.15 5.77 6.30
N VAL A 44 7.52 6.48 5.38
CA VAL A 44 6.11 6.88 5.51
C VAL A 44 5.21 5.64 5.54
N ALA A 45 5.41 4.68 4.65
CA ALA A 45 4.65 3.43 4.64
C ALA A 45 4.85 2.63 5.93
N GLY A 46 6.09 2.58 6.44
CA GLY A 46 6.41 1.94 7.72
C GLY A 46 5.70 2.62 8.90
N ALA A 47 5.67 3.94 8.94
CA ALA A 47 4.98 4.69 9.99
C ALA A 47 3.45 4.40 9.99
N PHE A 48 2.81 4.43 8.82
CA PHE A 48 1.39 4.08 8.69
C PHE A 48 1.12 2.61 9.04
N ALA A 49 1.98 1.70 8.58
CA ALA A 49 1.86 0.27 8.89
C ALA A 49 2.00 0.01 10.39
N LEU A 50 2.96 0.66 11.07
CA LEU A 50 3.15 0.54 12.52
C LEU A 50 1.97 1.14 13.30
N ALA A 51 1.45 2.28 12.87
CA ALA A 51 0.26 2.88 13.48
C ALA A 51 -0.95 1.93 13.37
N LEU A 52 -1.21 1.37 12.19
CA LEU A 52 -2.27 0.38 11.99
C LEU A 52 -2.00 -0.89 12.81
N ALA A 53 -0.75 -1.40 12.81
CA ALA A 53 -0.40 -2.61 13.54
C ALA A 53 -0.64 -2.47 15.05
N TYR A 54 -0.26 -1.32 15.63
CA TYR A 54 -0.52 -1.03 17.04
C TYR A 54 -2.03 -0.99 17.33
N GLY A 55 -2.79 -0.18 16.57
CA GLY A 55 -4.25 -0.08 16.76
C GLY A 55 -4.95 -1.42 16.53
N LEU A 56 -4.57 -2.15 15.47
CA LEU A 56 -5.13 -3.45 15.14
C LEU A 56 -4.83 -4.48 16.24
N SER A 57 -3.61 -4.52 16.79
CA SER A 57 -3.26 -5.44 17.87
C SER A 57 -4.12 -5.20 19.11
N GLN A 58 -4.31 -3.95 19.52
CA GLN A 58 -5.17 -3.60 20.65
C GLN A 58 -6.62 -4.03 20.42
N MET A 59 -7.15 -3.77 19.20
CA MET A 59 -8.51 -4.20 18.85
C MET A 59 -8.65 -5.72 18.80
N VAL A 60 -7.65 -6.43 18.27
CA VAL A 60 -7.64 -7.90 18.18
C VAL A 60 -7.63 -8.51 19.59
N PHE A 61 -6.75 -8.07 20.47
CA PHE A 61 -6.72 -8.56 21.86
C PHE A 61 -7.99 -8.21 22.62
N GLY A 62 -8.56 -7.02 22.41
CA GLY A 62 -9.85 -6.63 22.97
C GLY A 62 -11.04 -7.42 22.43
N ALA A 63 -10.94 -7.98 21.24
CA ALA A 63 -11.98 -8.79 20.62
C ALA A 63 -12.00 -10.25 21.12
N LEU A 64 -10.87 -10.74 21.63
CA LEU A 64 -10.76 -12.12 22.11
C LEU A 64 -11.67 -12.34 23.33
N GLY A 65 -12.50 -13.36 23.27
CA GLY A 65 -13.44 -13.71 24.35
C GLY A 65 -14.74 -12.89 24.37
N GLN A 66 -14.93 -11.94 23.46
CA GLN A 66 -16.19 -11.22 23.33
C GLN A 66 -17.30 -12.13 22.76
N THR A 67 -18.49 -11.98 23.29
CA THR A 67 -19.69 -12.75 22.86
C THR A 67 -20.74 -11.83 22.22
N PRO A 68 -21.66 -12.36 21.40
CA PRO A 68 -22.71 -11.57 20.74
C PRO A 68 -23.60 -10.76 21.69
N GLU A 69 -23.67 -11.15 22.94
CA GLU A 69 -24.50 -10.49 23.98
C GLU A 69 -23.86 -9.22 24.54
N GLN A 70 -22.56 -9.02 24.30
CA GLN A 70 -21.82 -7.89 24.85
C GLN A 70 -21.94 -6.65 23.95
N SER A 71 -21.94 -5.47 24.57
CA SER A 71 -22.06 -4.18 23.86
C SER A 71 -20.92 -3.91 22.88
N ALA A 72 -19.74 -4.49 23.12
CA ALA A 72 -18.57 -4.37 22.24
C ALA A 72 -18.64 -5.24 20.99
N TRP A 73 -19.60 -6.18 20.88
CA TRP A 73 -19.69 -7.14 19.78
C TRP A 73 -19.72 -6.48 18.39
N MET A 74 -20.44 -5.36 18.24
CA MET A 74 -20.47 -4.62 16.98
C MET A 74 -19.09 -4.17 16.53
N SER A 75 -18.22 -3.76 17.45
CA SER A 75 -16.84 -3.38 17.16
C SER A 75 -16.00 -4.58 16.69
N VAL A 76 -16.25 -5.77 17.24
CA VAL A 76 -15.62 -7.03 16.82
C VAL A 76 -16.04 -7.38 15.39
N VAL A 77 -17.34 -7.28 15.07
CA VAL A 77 -17.85 -7.52 13.71
C VAL A 77 -17.23 -6.53 12.71
N MET A 78 -17.18 -5.25 13.05
CA MET A 78 -16.54 -4.23 12.21
C MET A 78 -15.06 -4.50 11.99
N LEU A 79 -14.35 -4.92 13.04
CA LEU A 79 -12.95 -5.31 12.95
C LEU A 79 -12.74 -6.44 11.92
N HIS A 80 -13.56 -7.50 11.97
CA HIS A 80 -13.48 -8.60 11.01
C HIS A 80 -13.79 -8.15 9.59
N ILE A 81 -14.85 -7.37 9.39
CA ILE A 81 -15.24 -6.91 8.06
C ILE A 81 -14.16 -6.03 7.45
N PHE A 82 -13.71 -4.98 8.15
CA PHE A 82 -12.76 -4.03 7.58
C PHE A 82 -11.35 -4.63 7.41
N SER A 83 -10.87 -5.46 8.36
CA SER A 83 -9.57 -6.12 8.20
C SER A 83 -9.60 -7.16 7.08
N GLY A 84 -10.69 -7.93 6.95
CA GLY A 84 -10.89 -8.88 5.88
C GLY A 84 -10.94 -8.20 4.50
N LEU A 85 -11.74 -7.14 4.35
CA LEU A 85 -11.83 -6.37 3.10
C LEU A 85 -10.52 -5.67 2.74
N ALA A 86 -9.79 -5.13 3.73
CA ALA A 86 -8.48 -4.53 3.50
C ALA A 86 -7.48 -5.56 2.97
N GLY A 87 -7.47 -6.77 3.53
CA GLY A 87 -6.62 -7.88 3.09
C GLY A 87 -6.92 -8.34 1.66
N VAL A 88 -8.21 -8.59 1.35
CA VAL A 88 -8.64 -8.95 -0.02
C VAL A 88 -8.30 -7.85 -1.01
N GLY A 89 -8.58 -6.59 -0.67
CA GLY A 89 -8.30 -5.45 -1.53
C GLY A 89 -6.80 -5.32 -1.85
N SER A 90 -5.95 -5.46 -0.84
CA SER A 90 -4.50 -5.42 -1.02
C SER A 90 -3.98 -6.59 -1.85
N ALA A 91 -4.44 -7.81 -1.57
CA ALA A 91 -4.06 -8.99 -2.34
C ALA A 91 -4.51 -8.92 -3.80
N SER A 92 -5.73 -8.44 -4.06
CA SER A 92 -6.23 -8.26 -5.43
C SER A 92 -5.37 -7.25 -6.22
N SER A 93 -4.93 -6.16 -5.59
CA SER A 93 -4.00 -5.21 -6.20
C SER A 93 -2.63 -5.82 -6.48
N ALA A 94 -2.18 -6.71 -5.60
CA ALA A 94 -0.92 -7.42 -5.74
C ALA A 94 -0.94 -8.44 -6.90
N LEU A 95 -2.05 -9.14 -7.09
CA LEU A 95 -2.21 -10.20 -8.09
C LEU A 95 -2.54 -9.66 -9.49
N PHE A 96 -3.49 -8.70 -9.58
CA PHE A 96 -4.00 -8.20 -10.85
C PHE A 96 -3.28 -6.93 -11.34
N GLY A 97 -2.35 -6.40 -10.54
CA GLY A 97 -1.60 -5.19 -10.87
C GLY A 97 -2.44 -3.91 -10.83
N TRP A 98 -1.77 -2.77 -10.84
CA TRP A 98 -2.43 -1.46 -10.69
C TRP A 98 -3.04 -0.89 -11.97
N GLY A 99 -2.67 -1.42 -13.13
CA GLY A 99 -3.21 -0.99 -14.42
C GLY A 99 -4.65 -1.43 -14.67
N GLY A 100 -5.06 -2.57 -14.10
CA GLY A 100 -6.38 -3.15 -14.26
C GLY A 100 -7.47 -2.51 -13.39
N ARG A 101 -8.74 -2.68 -13.79
CA ARG A 101 -9.90 -2.21 -13.00
C ARG A 101 -9.94 -2.87 -11.62
N VAL A 102 -9.74 -4.18 -11.55
CA VAL A 102 -9.77 -4.98 -10.32
C VAL A 102 -8.66 -4.55 -9.36
N GLY A 103 -7.42 -4.42 -9.84
CA GLY A 103 -6.31 -3.99 -8.99
C GLY A 103 -6.49 -2.58 -8.43
N ARG A 104 -7.02 -1.65 -9.24
CA ARG A 104 -7.34 -0.29 -8.78
C ARG A 104 -8.44 -0.28 -7.72
N ALA A 105 -9.54 -1.01 -7.95
CA ALA A 105 -10.61 -1.16 -6.96
C ALA A 105 -10.08 -1.76 -5.65
N GLY A 106 -9.19 -2.76 -5.75
CA GLY A 106 -8.52 -3.36 -4.60
C GLY A 106 -7.69 -2.37 -3.78
N ILE A 107 -6.91 -1.49 -4.44
CA ILE A 107 -6.14 -0.44 -3.75
C ILE A 107 -7.07 0.49 -2.97
N TYR A 108 -8.13 1.00 -3.62
CA TYR A 108 -9.07 1.89 -2.94
C TYR A 108 -9.76 1.19 -1.76
N LEU A 109 -10.24 -0.05 -1.96
CA LEU A 109 -10.87 -0.83 -0.90
C LEU A 109 -9.93 -1.04 0.29
N SER A 110 -8.69 -1.50 0.03
CA SER A 110 -7.70 -1.72 1.08
C SER A 110 -7.34 -0.43 1.81
N GLY A 111 -7.09 0.66 1.07
CA GLY A 111 -6.73 1.95 1.66
C GLY A 111 -7.84 2.53 2.54
N VAL A 112 -9.08 2.51 2.06
CA VAL A 112 -10.25 2.99 2.80
C VAL A 112 -10.49 2.16 4.06
N CYS A 113 -10.48 0.83 3.96
CA CYS A 113 -10.71 -0.04 5.10
C CYS A 113 -9.58 0.06 6.15
N SER A 114 -8.32 0.10 5.72
CA SER A 114 -7.18 0.27 6.64
C SER A 114 -7.19 1.62 7.35
N ALA A 115 -7.52 2.70 6.64
CA ALA A 115 -7.63 4.03 7.23
C ALA A 115 -8.85 4.15 8.16
N ALA A 116 -9.97 3.51 7.81
CA ALA A 116 -11.13 3.42 8.69
C ALA A 116 -10.80 2.71 10.01
N LEU A 117 -10.11 1.57 9.98
CA LEU A 117 -9.64 0.87 11.18
C LEU A 117 -8.72 1.76 12.03
N THR A 118 -7.78 2.44 11.40
CA THR A 118 -6.86 3.36 12.09
C THR A 118 -7.64 4.49 12.77
N GLY A 119 -8.53 5.15 12.03
CA GLY A 119 -9.36 6.25 12.55
C GLY A 119 -10.29 5.77 13.67
N PHE A 120 -10.91 4.61 13.51
CA PHE A 120 -11.77 3.98 14.52
C PHE A 120 -11.02 3.80 15.84
N PHE A 121 -9.83 3.20 15.79
CA PHE A 121 -9.04 2.93 16.99
C PHE A 121 -8.58 4.23 17.66
N TYR A 122 -7.90 5.11 16.93
CA TYR A 122 -7.26 6.28 17.53
C TYR A 122 -8.27 7.30 18.05
N LEU A 123 -9.36 7.57 17.30
CA LEU A 123 -10.37 8.50 17.77
C LEU A 123 -11.21 7.89 18.91
N GLY A 124 -11.54 6.59 18.81
CA GLY A 124 -12.22 5.88 19.88
C GLY A 124 -11.42 5.89 21.19
N SER A 125 -10.12 5.59 21.11
CA SER A 125 -9.22 5.59 22.28
C SER A 125 -9.00 6.98 22.85
N TYR A 126 -8.93 8.02 22.01
CA TYR A 126 -8.75 9.40 22.47
C TYR A 126 -9.96 9.92 23.28
N PHE A 127 -11.17 9.45 22.95
CA PHE A 127 -12.41 9.82 23.64
C PHE A 127 -12.92 8.70 24.57
N ASP A 128 -12.05 8.12 25.37
CA ASP A 128 -12.36 7.11 26.41
C ASP A 128 -13.21 5.94 25.87
N GLN A 129 -12.84 5.38 24.74
CA GLN A 129 -13.52 4.26 24.07
C GLN A 129 -14.97 4.57 23.67
N ASN A 130 -15.28 5.82 23.40
CA ASN A 130 -16.59 6.24 22.95
C ASN A 130 -16.89 5.72 21.54
N LEU A 131 -17.90 4.87 21.41
CA LEU A 131 -18.27 4.24 20.13
C LEU A 131 -18.65 5.27 19.05
N LYS A 132 -19.32 6.38 19.41
CA LYS A 132 -19.69 7.43 18.45
C LYS A 132 -18.44 8.13 17.90
N ALA A 133 -17.46 8.41 18.77
CA ALA A 133 -16.18 8.98 18.38
C ALA A 133 -15.38 8.00 17.50
N ALA A 134 -15.38 6.71 17.85
CA ALA A 134 -14.74 5.68 17.04
C ALA A 134 -15.35 5.59 15.62
N ILE A 135 -16.67 5.60 15.49
CA ILE A 135 -17.37 5.59 14.19
C ILE A 135 -17.03 6.87 13.41
N ALA A 136 -17.05 8.04 14.05
CA ALA A 136 -16.67 9.30 13.41
C ALA A 136 -15.21 9.24 12.91
N GLY A 137 -14.31 8.63 13.70
CA GLY A 137 -12.92 8.37 13.32
C GLY A 137 -12.79 7.47 12.11
N ALA A 138 -13.59 6.39 12.05
CA ALA A 138 -13.60 5.50 10.89
C ALA A 138 -14.04 6.24 9.62
N VAL A 139 -15.10 7.02 9.69
CA VAL A 139 -15.59 7.83 8.55
C VAL A 139 -14.57 8.86 8.12
N ALA A 140 -13.96 9.58 9.07
CA ALA A 140 -12.93 10.58 8.79
C ALA A 140 -11.68 9.92 8.16
N GLY A 141 -11.22 8.79 8.70
CA GLY A 141 -10.09 8.04 8.16
C GLY A 141 -10.34 7.56 6.73
N ALA A 142 -11.52 6.97 6.49
CA ALA A 142 -11.94 6.55 5.16
C ALA A 142 -11.98 7.74 4.17
N GLY A 143 -12.57 8.86 4.56
CA GLY A 143 -12.62 10.08 3.76
C GLY A 143 -11.25 10.63 3.42
N LEU A 144 -10.35 10.70 4.40
CA LEU A 144 -8.96 11.12 4.19
C LEU A 144 -8.22 10.19 3.24
N ALA A 145 -8.43 8.87 3.32
CA ALA A 145 -7.82 7.91 2.39
C ALA A 145 -8.29 8.16 0.95
N VAL A 146 -9.58 8.44 0.74
CA VAL A 146 -10.11 8.79 -0.59
C VAL A 146 -9.48 10.08 -1.11
N VAL A 147 -9.50 11.16 -0.34
CA VAL A 147 -8.91 12.46 -0.73
C VAL A 147 -7.42 12.31 -1.04
N PHE A 148 -6.68 11.63 -0.15
CA PHE A 148 -5.24 11.41 -0.34
C PHE A 148 -4.95 10.57 -1.58
N SER A 149 -5.80 9.58 -1.90
CA SER A 149 -5.66 8.74 -3.10
C SER A 149 -5.85 9.51 -4.41
N LEU A 150 -6.65 10.58 -4.39
CA LEU A 150 -6.86 11.44 -5.55
C LEU A 150 -5.65 12.37 -5.79
N ILE A 151 -5.00 12.83 -4.72
CA ILE A 151 -3.89 13.80 -4.78
C ILE A 151 -2.54 13.08 -4.99
N ALA A 152 -2.26 12.03 -4.23
CA ALA A 152 -0.95 11.41 -4.11
C ALA A 152 -0.89 10.01 -4.73
N LYS A 153 -1.05 9.92 -6.05
CA LYS A 153 -1.12 8.62 -6.77
C LYS A 153 0.14 7.74 -6.64
N LYS A 154 1.34 8.34 -6.63
CA LYS A 154 2.61 7.58 -6.64
C LYS A 154 2.97 6.91 -5.30
N PRO A 155 2.95 7.58 -4.14
CA PRO A 155 3.31 6.95 -2.86
C PRO A 155 2.28 5.92 -2.37
N MET A 156 1.04 5.99 -2.86
CA MET A 156 -0.02 5.03 -2.52
C MET A 156 0.36 3.59 -2.81
N GLY A 157 1.13 3.37 -3.84
CA GLY A 157 1.57 2.04 -4.20
C GLY A 157 2.54 1.36 -3.25
N VAL A 158 3.06 2.08 -2.28
CA VAL A 158 3.89 1.52 -1.22
C VAL A 158 3.11 1.47 0.09
N ILE A 159 2.38 2.56 0.41
CA ILE A 159 1.67 2.72 1.68
C ILE A 159 0.51 1.73 1.81
N ILE A 160 -0.37 1.67 0.80
CA ILE A 160 -1.59 0.85 0.88
C ILE A 160 -1.27 -0.65 0.97
N PRO A 161 -0.38 -1.24 0.15
CA PRO A 161 -0.02 -2.64 0.32
C PRO A 161 0.64 -2.94 1.67
N ALA A 162 1.42 -2.01 2.24
CA ALA A 162 1.99 -2.19 3.56
C ALA A 162 0.91 -2.27 4.65
N MET A 163 -0.05 -1.35 4.64
CA MET A 163 -1.19 -1.37 5.57
C MET A 163 -2.07 -2.59 5.34
N GLY A 164 -2.34 -2.95 4.07
CA GLY A 164 -3.14 -4.12 3.71
C GLY A 164 -2.50 -5.45 4.14
N ALA A 165 -1.17 -5.55 4.13
CA ALA A 165 -0.47 -6.71 4.66
C ALA A 165 -0.71 -6.88 6.18
N ILE A 166 -0.64 -5.77 6.94
CA ILE A 166 -0.92 -5.77 8.38
C ILE A 166 -2.39 -6.16 8.65
N ALA A 167 -3.33 -5.58 7.90
CA ALA A 167 -4.76 -5.89 8.05
C ALA A 167 -5.05 -7.37 7.72
N ALA A 168 -4.47 -7.91 6.64
CA ALA A 168 -4.61 -9.31 6.26
C ALA A 168 -4.05 -10.26 7.32
N TYR A 169 -2.89 -9.92 7.89
CA TYR A 169 -2.30 -10.70 8.97
C TYR A 169 -3.16 -10.66 10.24
N GLY A 170 -3.65 -9.48 10.63
CA GLY A 170 -4.55 -9.34 11.79
C GLY A 170 -5.85 -10.12 11.63
N PHE A 171 -6.46 -10.08 10.45
CA PHE A 171 -7.63 -10.90 10.13
C PHE A 171 -7.32 -12.40 10.18
N SER A 172 -6.17 -12.81 9.62
CA SER A 172 -5.71 -14.21 9.69
C SER A 172 -5.61 -14.69 11.14
N PHE A 173 -5.04 -13.88 12.03
CA PHE A 173 -4.93 -14.22 13.44
C PHE A 173 -6.30 -14.37 14.13
N LEU A 174 -7.25 -13.46 13.87
CA LEU A 174 -8.62 -13.55 14.40
C LEU A 174 -9.32 -14.84 13.93
N VAL A 175 -9.22 -15.16 12.66
CA VAL A 175 -9.83 -16.36 12.08
C VAL A 175 -9.14 -17.62 12.61
N TRP A 176 -7.81 -17.59 12.83
CA TRP A 176 -7.07 -18.70 13.41
C TRP A 176 -7.51 -18.99 14.84
N THR A 177 -7.66 -17.96 15.69
CA THR A 177 -8.15 -18.13 17.06
C THR A 177 -9.56 -18.70 17.10
N ALA A 178 -10.45 -18.23 16.20
CA ALA A 178 -11.77 -18.81 16.03
C ALA A 178 -11.73 -20.28 15.58
N ALA A 179 -10.82 -20.61 14.65
CA ALA A 179 -10.61 -21.99 14.20
C ALA A 179 -10.23 -22.92 15.36
N ILE A 180 -9.29 -22.50 16.21
CA ILE A 180 -8.89 -23.26 17.40
C ILE A 180 -10.07 -23.45 18.37
N ALA A 181 -10.87 -22.39 18.60
CA ALA A 181 -12.06 -22.47 19.46
C ALA A 181 -13.06 -23.52 18.95
N HIS A 182 -13.36 -23.52 17.64
CA HIS A 182 -14.25 -24.52 17.04
C HIS A 182 -13.67 -25.95 17.08
N LEU A 183 -12.36 -26.13 16.87
CA LEU A 183 -11.70 -27.43 16.99
C LEU A 183 -11.79 -27.96 18.43
N SER A 184 -11.56 -27.11 19.40
CA SER A 184 -11.67 -27.44 20.84
C SER A 184 -13.09 -27.83 21.23
N ALA A 185 -14.10 -27.23 20.58
CA ALA A 185 -15.50 -27.57 20.74
C ALA A 185 -15.94 -28.80 19.90
N ARG A 186 -15.00 -29.53 19.29
CA ARG A 186 -15.24 -30.69 18.40
C ARG A 186 -16.05 -30.36 17.14
N GLN A 187 -16.11 -29.10 16.74
CA GLN A 187 -16.77 -28.65 15.51
C GLN A 187 -15.76 -28.65 14.35
N TYR A 188 -15.31 -29.84 13.94
CA TYR A 188 -14.16 -30.00 13.03
C TYR A 188 -14.36 -29.34 11.66
N ILE A 189 -15.57 -29.35 11.09
CA ILE A 189 -15.85 -28.75 9.78
C ILE A 189 -15.59 -27.24 9.83
N TRP A 190 -16.12 -26.55 10.84
CA TRP A 190 -15.89 -25.11 11.01
C TRP A 190 -14.44 -24.81 11.36
N GLY A 191 -13.83 -25.56 12.25
CA GLY A 191 -12.44 -25.35 12.65
C GLY A 191 -11.45 -25.50 11.49
N VAL A 192 -11.59 -26.57 10.68
CA VAL A 192 -10.74 -26.79 9.50
C VAL A 192 -11.01 -25.71 8.43
N GLY A 193 -12.27 -25.38 8.17
CA GLY A 193 -12.62 -24.35 7.20
C GLY A 193 -12.04 -22.96 7.56
N LEU A 194 -12.18 -22.55 8.81
CA LEU A 194 -11.60 -21.30 9.32
C LEU A 194 -10.06 -21.35 9.32
N GLY A 195 -9.46 -22.48 9.67
CA GLY A 195 -8.01 -22.68 9.59
C GLY A 195 -7.48 -22.49 8.15
N ALA A 196 -8.16 -23.10 7.18
CA ALA A 196 -7.82 -22.90 5.77
C ALA A 196 -7.97 -21.44 5.32
N LEU A 197 -9.05 -20.78 5.74
CA LEU A 197 -9.26 -19.34 5.47
C LEU A 197 -8.13 -18.49 6.07
N SER A 198 -7.70 -18.78 7.30
CA SER A 198 -6.56 -18.09 7.93
C SER A 198 -5.30 -18.19 7.08
N LEU A 199 -4.97 -19.39 6.57
CA LEU A 199 -3.79 -19.59 5.71
C LEU A 199 -3.88 -18.80 4.40
N VAL A 200 -5.08 -18.69 3.80
CA VAL A 200 -5.30 -17.84 2.62
C VAL A 200 -4.98 -16.38 2.94
N TYR A 201 -5.34 -15.88 4.11
CA TYR A 201 -5.04 -14.51 4.50
C TYR A 201 -3.56 -14.29 4.84
N VAL A 202 -2.85 -15.30 5.37
CA VAL A 202 -1.38 -15.25 5.46
C VAL A 202 -0.76 -15.08 4.07
N TRP A 203 -1.24 -15.86 3.10
CA TRP A 203 -0.78 -15.72 1.72
C TRP A 203 -1.09 -14.34 1.13
N PHE A 204 -2.27 -13.77 1.41
CA PHE A 204 -2.61 -12.39 1.02
C PHE A 204 -1.65 -11.37 1.63
N ALA A 205 -1.26 -11.53 2.90
CA ALA A 205 -0.28 -10.67 3.54
C ALA A 205 1.08 -10.74 2.82
N ILE A 206 1.54 -11.93 2.46
CA ILE A 206 2.80 -12.13 1.71
C ILE A 206 2.71 -11.48 0.32
N CYS A 207 1.62 -11.68 -0.43
CA CYS A 207 1.40 -11.03 -1.73
C CYS A 207 1.42 -9.51 -1.61
N SER A 208 0.82 -8.96 -0.55
CA SER A 208 0.79 -7.52 -0.27
C SER A 208 2.18 -6.98 0.03
N LEU A 209 3.01 -7.69 0.80
CA LEU A 209 4.41 -7.31 1.04
C LEU A 209 5.24 -7.32 -0.25
N GLN A 210 5.05 -8.31 -1.13
CA GLN A 210 5.70 -8.31 -2.44
C GLN A 210 5.27 -7.11 -3.30
N ALA A 211 3.99 -6.67 -3.16
CA ALA A 211 3.51 -5.47 -3.84
C ALA A 211 4.17 -4.19 -3.34
N VAL A 212 4.57 -4.10 -2.08
CA VAL A 212 5.40 -2.99 -1.55
C VAL A 212 6.72 -2.90 -2.33
N GLY A 213 7.44 -4.02 -2.48
CA GLY A 213 8.70 -4.07 -3.25
C GLY A 213 8.51 -3.62 -4.70
N ARG A 214 7.44 -4.09 -5.35
CA ARG A 214 7.08 -3.66 -6.72
C ARG A 214 6.69 -2.18 -6.76
N GLY A 215 5.97 -1.68 -5.76
CA GLY A 215 5.62 -0.26 -5.65
C GLY A 215 6.86 0.63 -5.59
N VAL A 216 7.86 0.25 -4.82
CA VAL A 216 9.13 0.97 -4.75
C VAL A 216 9.87 0.93 -6.08
N SER A 217 9.94 -0.22 -6.74
CA SER A 217 10.63 -0.35 -8.04
C SER A 217 9.94 0.42 -9.16
N GLN A 218 8.65 0.71 -9.04
CA GLN A 218 7.87 1.48 -10.02
C GLN A 218 7.90 3.01 -9.77
N LEU A 219 8.51 3.48 -8.68
CA LEU A 219 8.72 4.91 -8.49
C LEU A 219 9.64 5.44 -9.59
N ILE A 220 9.15 6.44 -10.31
CA ILE A 220 9.92 7.07 -11.40
C ILE A 220 11.04 7.88 -10.76
N GLY A 221 12.26 7.59 -11.21
CA GLY A 221 13.45 8.33 -10.80
C GLY A 221 13.71 9.53 -11.72
N THR A 222 14.36 9.28 -12.86
CA THR A 222 14.62 10.30 -13.89
C THR A 222 13.44 10.34 -14.86
N SER A 223 12.98 11.54 -15.25
CA SER A 223 11.86 11.70 -16.18
C SER A 223 12.31 12.50 -17.40
N PHE A 224 12.07 11.92 -18.59
CA PHE A 224 12.16 12.57 -19.90
C PHE A 224 10.79 12.65 -20.57
N ARG A 225 9.73 12.66 -19.79
CA ARG A 225 8.36 12.63 -20.31
C ARG A 225 8.06 13.81 -21.21
N GLY A 226 7.75 13.52 -22.48
CA GLY A 226 7.45 14.54 -23.49
C GLY A 226 8.67 15.37 -23.90
N ALA A 227 9.89 14.99 -23.52
CA ALA A 227 11.11 15.66 -23.96
C ALA A 227 11.38 15.38 -25.44
N ASN A 228 12.02 16.33 -26.13
CA ASN A 228 12.55 16.13 -27.46
C ASN A 228 14.01 15.63 -27.34
N LEU A 229 14.23 14.36 -27.67
CA LEU A 229 15.50 13.66 -27.57
C LEU A 229 16.09 13.35 -28.97
N THR A 230 15.68 14.09 -29.99
CA THR A 230 16.20 13.86 -31.37
C THR A 230 17.72 13.93 -31.37
N ASN A 231 18.39 12.89 -31.89
CA ASN A 231 19.83 12.74 -31.91
C ASN A 231 20.52 12.76 -30.53
N ALA A 232 19.79 12.54 -29.43
CA ALA A 232 20.39 12.39 -28.11
C ALA A 232 21.10 11.03 -27.97
N GLN A 233 22.29 11.03 -27.35
CA GLN A 233 23.13 9.84 -27.19
C GLN A 233 22.99 9.28 -25.76
N PHE A 234 22.66 7.97 -25.64
CA PHE A 234 22.49 7.27 -24.36
C PHE A 234 23.43 6.05 -24.21
N ASP A 235 24.54 6.03 -24.95
CA ASP A 235 25.44 4.89 -24.98
C ASP A 235 26.01 4.57 -23.58
N GLN A 236 25.98 3.28 -23.22
CA GLN A 236 26.45 2.77 -21.94
C GLN A 236 25.80 3.42 -20.67
N GLY A 237 24.70 4.15 -20.83
CA GLY A 237 23.92 4.72 -19.74
C GLY A 237 23.09 3.66 -18.99
N ASN A 238 22.94 3.81 -17.67
CA ASN A 238 22.00 2.99 -16.90
C ASN A 238 20.62 3.66 -16.91
N LEU A 239 19.71 3.16 -17.74
CA LEU A 239 18.38 3.74 -17.95
C LEU A 239 17.27 3.11 -17.07
N LYS A 240 17.63 2.42 -15.99
CA LYS A 240 16.65 1.81 -15.07
C LYS A 240 15.79 2.89 -14.39
N ASN A 241 14.50 2.62 -14.24
CA ASN A 241 13.53 3.50 -13.58
C ASN A 241 13.49 4.92 -14.18
N THR A 242 13.55 5.01 -15.51
CA THR A 242 13.50 6.25 -16.28
C THR A 242 12.21 6.30 -17.11
N ASP A 243 11.50 7.44 -17.03
CA ASP A 243 10.26 7.65 -17.78
C ASP A 243 10.53 8.35 -19.11
N PHE A 244 10.36 7.65 -20.21
CA PHE A 244 10.43 8.17 -21.58
C PHE A 244 9.04 8.33 -22.21
N SER A 245 7.95 8.30 -21.45
CA SER A 245 6.61 8.39 -22.01
C SER A 245 6.43 9.71 -22.78
N LYS A 246 5.90 9.62 -24.01
CA LYS A 246 5.69 10.76 -24.91
C LYS A 246 6.98 11.50 -25.31
N ALA A 247 8.17 10.96 -25.09
CA ALA A 247 9.41 11.52 -25.62
C ALA A 247 9.47 11.37 -27.14
N ILE A 248 10.04 12.38 -27.83
CA ILE A 248 10.18 12.44 -29.29
C ILE A 248 11.64 12.14 -29.66
N GLY A 249 11.87 11.44 -30.78
CA GLY A 249 13.20 11.23 -31.34
C GLY A 249 14.03 10.12 -30.67
N ARG A 250 13.36 9.11 -30.11
CA ARG A 250 14.00 7.93 -29.53
C ARG A 250 14.31 6.90 -30.59
#